data_83209e57854701542005cd04c574e89b
#
_entry.id   83209e57854701542005cd04c574e89b
#
_cell.length_a   1.000
_cell.length_b   1.000
_cell.length_c   1.000
_cell.angle_alpha   90.00
_cell.angle_beta   90.00
_cell.angle_gamma   90.00
#
_symmetry.space_group_name_H-M   'P 1'
#
loop_
_entity.id
_entity.type
_entity.pdbx_description
1 polymer ?
#
loop_
_entity_poly.entity_id
_entity_poly.type
_entity_poly.pdbx_seq_one_letter_code
_entity_poly.pdbx_strand_id
1 'polypeptide(L)'
;TGIKAKFVFMDMFLQDNLSDLVRNMGFSDEDIIWLYSYFTDLKIAPTTYTVKDLEKEIPYDITRREINGKVVKLFCTKEDIFYAAYLRKEGEDIVHRVEKVSRGCLIRKDFYSYTKMFTEYYTPVDNKAHLYQRRFFNEDGSIAYDEIVDGKDSVFRFPDKILSSKQEFIAYFM
;
A
#
# COMPACT_ATOMS: atom_id res chain seq x y z
N THR A 1 14.00 -27.96 22.28
CA THR A 1 13.49 -28.20 20.93
C THR A 1 12.37 -27.19 20.64
N GLY A 2 12.75 -26.01 20.09
CA GLY A 2 11.77 -24.97 19.71
C GLY A 2 11.02 -25.40 18.45
N ILE A 3 9.69 -25.37 18.49
CA ILE A 3 8.85 -25.50 17.30
C ILE A 3 9.02 -24.19 16.51
N LYS A 4 9.56 -24.28 15.28
CA LYS A 4 9.54 -23.15 14.35
C LYS A 4 8.14 -23.05 13.74
N ALA A 5 7.37 -22.06 14.17
CA ALA A 5 6.07 -21.75 13.60
C ALA A 5 6.15 -20.48 12.76
N LYS A 6 5.38 -20.42 11.66
CA LYS A 6 5.16 -19.19 10.90
C LYS A 6 3.72 -18.74 11.03
N PHE A 7 3.52 -17.43 11.13
CA PHE A 7 2.19 -16.83 11.21
C PHE A 7 1.80 -16.28 9.84
N VAL A 8 0.63 -16.68 9.35
CA VAL A 8 0.11 -16.24 8.06
C VAL A 8 -0.99 -15.22 8.27
N PHE A 9 -0.77 -14.03 7.76
CA PHE A 9 -1.78 -12.97 7.70
C PHE A 9 -2.48 -13.03 6.35
N MET A 10 -3.80 -13.27 6.36
CA MET A 10 -4.60 -13.50 5.14
C MET A 10 -5.44 -12.30 4.71
N ASP A 11 -5.51 -11.24 5.53
CA ASP A 11 -6.28 -10.04 5.24
C ASP A 11 -5.38 -8.88 4.78
N MET A 12 -6.03 -7.90 4.11
CA MET A 12 -5.36 -6.66 3.74
C MET A 12 -5.00 -5.84 4.98
N PHE A 13 -3.78 -5.34 5.00
CA PHE A 13 -3.25 -4.52 6.08
C PHE A 13 -3.04 -3.09 5.55
N LEU A 14 -3.95 -2.17 5.92
CA LEU A 14 -4.05 -0.83 5.32
C LEU A 14 -3.72 0.32 6.28
N GLN A 15 -3.66 0.06 7.59
CA GLN A 15 -3.57 1.13 8.58
C GLN A 15 -2.15 1.40 9.06
N ASP A 16 -1.32 0.36 9.16
CA ASP A 16 0.05 0.44 9.63
C ASP A 16 0.96 -0.49 8.83
N ASN A 17 2.28 -0.42 9.07
CA ASN A 17 3.21 -1.40 8.54
C ASN A 17 3.10 -2.71 9.33
N LEU A 18 2.97 -3.83 8.63
CA LEU A 18 2.84 -5.16 9.24
C LEU A 18 4.07 -5.53 10.10
N SER A 19 5.28 -5.17 9.67
CA SER A 19 6.51 -5.37 10.45
C SER A 19 6.45 -4.66 11.81
N ASP A 20 6.00 -3.40 11.84
CA ASP A 20 5.87 -2.64 13.09
C ASP A 20 4.83 -3.28 14.02
N LEU A 21 3.70 -3.75 13.48
CA LEU A 21 2.68 -4.44 14.27
C LEU A 21 3.22 -5.72 14.90
N VAL A 22 3.81 -6.60 14.10
CA VAL A 22 4.22 -7.94 14.57
C VAL A 22 5.39 -7.87 15.54
N ARG A 23 6.29 -6.89 15.37
CA ARG A 23 7.38 -6.63 16.33
C ARG A 23 6.86 -6.17 17.70
N ASN A 24 5.81 -5.33 17.71
CA ASN A 24 5.13 -4.93 18.95
C ASN A 24 4.47 -6.11 19.67
N MET A 25 4.12 -7.17 18.93
CA MET A 25 3.59 -8.43 19.49
C MET A 25 4.69 -9.43 19.88
N GLY A 26 5.98 -9.10 19.67
CA GLY A 26 7.11 -9.95 20.02
C GLY A 26 7.51 -10.97 18.95
N PHE A 27 7.00 -10.85 17.72
CA PHE A 27 7.40 -11.70 16.60
C PHE A 27 8.52 -11.05 15.78
N SER A 28 9.33 -11.87 15.12
CA SER A 28 10.29 -11.40 14.12
C SER A 28 9.66 -11.37 12.73
N ASP A 29 10.19 -10.52 11.84
CA ASP A 29 9.72 -10.43 10.45
C ASP A 29 9.85 -11.77 9.71
N GLU A 30 10.84 -12.60 10.08
CA GLU A 30 11.09 -13.92 9.49
C GLU A 30 10.00 -14.96 9.84
N ASP A 31 9.25 -14.74 10.92
CA ASP A 31 8.18 -15.63 11.36
C ASP A 31 6.84 -15.31 10.67
N ILE A 32 6.79 -14.26 9.86
CA ILE A 32 5.57 -13.73 9.28
C ILE A 32 5.51 -14.00 7.79
N ILE A 33 4.35 -14.45 7.34
CA ILE A 33 3.96 -14.50 5.94
C ILE A 33 2.70 -13.65 5.77
N TRP A 34 2.75 -12.69 4.87
CA TRP A 34 1.55 -11.98 4.45
C TRP A 34 1.11 -12.48 3.10
N LEU A 35 -0.13 -12.98 3.00
CA LEU A 35 -0.69 -13.58 1.80
C LEU A 35 -0.48 -12.72 0.56
N TYR A 36 -0.74 -11.42 0.67
CA TYR A 36 -0.67 -10.50 -0.47
C TYR A 36 0.75 -10.18 -0.93
N SER A 37 1.76 -10.22 -0.05
CA SER A 37 3.16 -10.07 -0.44
C SER A 37 3.83 -11.39 -0.84
N TYR A 38 3.23 -12.53 -0.53
CA TYR A 38 3.80 -13.84 -0.82
C TYR A 38 4.08 -14.07 -2.30
N PHE A 39 3.24 -13.54 -3.18
CA PHE A 39 3.37 -13.64 -4.64
C PHE A 39 4.21 -12.51 -5.27
N THR A 40 4.90 -11.75 -4.46
CA THR A 40 5.90 -10.75 -4.83
C THR A 40 7.27 -11.20 -4.32
N ASP A 41 8.32 -10.49 -4.68
CA ASP A 41 9.66 -10.70 -4.09
C ASP A 41 9.93 -9.80 -2.87
N LEU A 42 8.90 -9.08 -2.38
CA LEU A 42 8.99 -8.19 -1.23
C LEU A 42 9.16 -8.98 0.07
N LYS A 43 9.99 -8.44 0.96
CA LYS A 43 10.17 -8.93 2.33
C LYS A 43 9.29 -8.14 3.29
N ILE A 44 8.88 -8.80 4.38
CA ILE A 44 8.33 -8.09 5.53
C ILE A 44 9.48 -7.32 6.18
N ALA A 45 9.37 -6.00 6.20
CA ALA A 45 10.42 -5.11 6.67
C ALA A 45 9.83 -3.79 7.18
N PRO A 46 10.55 -3.04 8.04
CA PRO A 46 10.15 -1.70 8.47
C PRO A 46 10.02 -0.74 7.29
N THR A 47 9.16 0.26 7.46
CA THR A 47 9.03 1.34 6.49
C THR A 47 10.21 2.30 6.58
N THR A 48 10.82 2.61 5.44
CA THR A 48 11.94 3.56 5.31
C THR A 48 11.66 4.68 4.31
N TYR A 49 10.54 4.63 3.58
CA TYR A 49 10.12 5.66 2.63
C TYR A 49 9.80 6.96 3.36
N THR A 50 10.24 8.10 2.81
CA THR A 50 10.15 9.40 3.45
C THR A 50 9.34 10.42 2.64
N VAL A 51 8.93 11.53 3.30
CA VAL A 51 8.31 12.67 2.60
C VAL A 51 9.24 13.23 1.52
N LYS A 52 10.56 13.24 1.76
CA LYS A 52 11.55 13.70 0.76
C LYS A 52 11.61 12.79 -0.46
N ASP A 53 11.41 11.48 -0.28
CA ASP A 53 11.34 10.55 -1.40
C ASP A 53 10.07 10.80 -2.21
N LEU A 54 8.94 11.04 -1.56
CA LEU A 54 7.69 11.44 -2.22
C LEU A 54 7.86 12.74 -3.02
N GLU A 55 8.49 13.77 -2.43
CA GLU A 55 8.72 15.06 -3.10
C GLU A 55 9.53 14.91 -4.40
N LYS A 56 10.49 13.98 -4.45
CA LYS A 56 11.27 13.67 -5.66
C LYS A 56 10.46 12.96 -6.74
N GLU A 57 9.47 12.16 -6.35
CA GLU A 57 8.62 11.40 -7.26
C GLU A 57 7.46 12.22 -7.83
N ILE A 58 7.07 13.33 -7.19
CA ILE A 58 6.00 14.21 -7.69
C ILE A 58 6.49 14.95 -8.94
N PRO A 59 5.83 14.75 -10.11
CA PRO A 59 6.28 15.35 -11.39
C PRO A 59 5.82 16.80 -11.57
N TYR A 60 5.25 17.41 -10.53
CA TYR A 60 4.64 18.75 -10.58
C TYR A 60 5.29 19.67 -9.56
N ASP A 61 5.14 20.98 -9.76
CA ASP A 61 5.59 21.98 -8.80
C ASP A 61 4.76 21.95 -7.52
N ILE A 62 5.42 21.70 -6.40
CA ILE A 62 4.81 21.75 -5.06
C ILE A 62 4.76 23.22 -4.64
N THR A 63 3.56 23.80 -4.61
CA THR A 63 3.35 25.23 -4.35
C THR A 63 3.05 25.53 -2.88
N ARG A 64 2.58 24.54 -2.12
CA ARG A 64 2.23 24.69 -0.71
C ARG A 64 2.39 23.37 0.04
N ARG A 65 2.78 23.47 1.32
CA ARG A 65 2.90 22.35 2.24
C ARG A 65 2.10 22.65 3.50
N GLU A 66 1.33 21.69 3.95
CA GLU A 66 0.60 21.74 5.22
C GLU A 66 0.91 20.51 6.06
N ILE A 67 1.10 20.70 7.36
CA ILE A 67 1.34 19.61 8.31
C ILE A 67 0.25 19.67 9.38
N ASN A 68 -0.45 18.56 9.57
CA ASN A 68 -1.47 18.42 10.61
C ASN A 68 -1.33 17.04 11.27
N GLY A 69 -0.74 17.00 12.46
CA GLY A 69 -0.45 15.77 13.17
C GLY A 69 0.42 14.82 12.34
N LYS A 70 -0.12 13.65 12.03
CA LYS A 70 0.56 12.62 11.21
C LYS A 70 0.38 12.79 9.69
N VAL A 71 -0.22 13.88 9.23
CA VAL A 71 -0.50 14.08 7.80
C VAL A 71 0.26 15.27 7.26
N VAL A 72 1.04 15.04 6.20
CA VAL A 72 1.70 16.07 5.41
C VAL A 72 1.01 16.17 4.05
N LYS A 73 0.45 17.33 3.73
CA LYS A 73 -0.16 17.59 2.43
C LYS A 73 0.76 18.43 1.56
N LEU A 74 1.01 17.97 0.35
CA LEU A 74 1.81 18.62 -0.69
C LEU A 74 0.88 19.01 -1.84
N PHE A 75 0.72 20.31 -2.07
CA PHE A 75 -0.22 20.84 -3.06
C PHE A 75 0.50 21.22 -4.37
N CYS A 76 -0.05 20.76 -5.48
CA CYS A 76 0.31 21.11 -6.85
C CYS A 76 -0.87 21.91 -7.43
N THR A 77 -0.90 23.22 -7.16
CA THR A 77 -2.08 24.06 -7.37
C THR A 77 -2.47 24.19 -8.85
N LYS A 78 -1.49 24.23 -9.75
CA LYS A 78 -1.75 24.34 -11.20
C LYS A 78 -2.54 23.14 -11.75
N GLU A 79 -2.25 21.97 -11.25
CA GLU A 79 -2.85 20.70 -11.69
C GLU A 79 -4.13 20.37 -10.93
N ASP A 80 -4.47 21.14 -9.88
CA ASP A 80 -5.55 20.83 -8.94
C ASP A 80 -5.39 19.43 -8.32
N ILE A 81 -4.16 19.16 -7.86
CA ILE A 81 -3.75 17.89 -7.24
C ILE A 81 -3.13 18.21 -5.88
N PHE A 82 -3.38 17.34 -4.92
CA PHE A 82 -2.54 17.25 -3.73
C PHE A 82 -2.24 15.80 -3.36
N TYR A 83 -1.11 15.62 -2.68
CA TYR A 83 -0.67 14.36 -2.10
C TYR A 83 -0.74 14.48 -0.59
N ALA A 84 -1.43 13.55 0.07
CA ALA A 84 -1.48 13.46 1.53
C ALA A 84 -0.62 12.28 1.97
N ALA A 85 0.54 12.58 2.56
CA ALA A 85 1.44 11.60 3.13
C ALA A 85 1.07 11.33 4.60
N TYR A 86 0.80 10.08 4.93
CA TYR A 86 0.48 9.63 6.28
C TYR A 86 1.75 9.10 6.94
N LEU A 87 2.20 9.80 7.98
CA LEU A 87 3.43 9.48 8.70
C LEU A 87 3.19 8.33 9.67
N ARG A 88 4.22 7.52 9.89
CA ARG A 88 4.23 6.47 10.91
C ARG A 88 3.95 7.03 12.31
N LYS A 89 4.64 8.12 12.65
CA LYS A 89 4.41 8.88 13.90
C LYS A 89 4.50 10.37 13.62
N GLU A 90 3.80 11.15 14.46
CA GLU A 90 3.91 12.61 14.44
C GLU A 90 5.35 13.06 14.70
N GLY A 91 5.82 14.00 13.89
CA GLY A 91 7.18 14.53 13.96
C GLY A 91 8.25 13.69 13.28
N GLU A 92 7.92 12.48 12.79
CA GLU A 92 8.79 11.69 11.91
C GLU A 92 8.64 12.11 10.45
N ASP A 93 9.56 11.64 9.60
CA ASP A 93 9.53 11.84 8.14
C ASP A 93 9.13 10.56 7.40
N ILE A 94 8.91 9.45 8.11
CA ILE A 94 8.64 8.14 7.55
C ILE A 94 7.15 8.02 7.18
N VAL A 95 6.90 7.67 5.92
CA VAL A 95 5.57 7.61 5.30
C VAL A 95 5.20 6.16 5.01
N HIS A 96 4.06 5.70 5.51
CA HIS A 96 3.54 4.38 5.20
C HIS A 96 2.48 4.39 4.09
N ARG A 97 1.79 5.51 3.89
CA ARG A 97 0.73 5.65 2.88
C ARG A 97 0.72 7.05 2.29
N VAL A 98 0.48 7.13 0.99
CA VAL A 98 0.26 8.40 0.27
C VAL A 98 -1.06 8.33 -0.46
N GLU A 99 -1.93 9.33 -0.24
CA GLU A 99 -3.18 9.51 -0.99
C GLU A 99 -2.99 10.60 -2.04
N LYS A 100 -3.36 10.32 -3.28
CA LYS A 100 -3.42 11.30 -4.36
C LYS A 100 -4.86 11.72 -4.59
N VAL A 101 -5.13 13.01 -4.41
CA VAL A 101 -6.43 13.62 -4.65
C VAL A 101 -6.31 14.55 -5.84
N SER A 102 -7.17 14.38 -6.83
CA SER A 102 -7.24 15.22 -8.03
C SER A 102 -8.63 15.79 -8.17
N ARG A 103 -8.72 17.12 -8.33
CA ARG A 103 -10.00 17.82 -8.48
C ARG A 103 -11.01 17.46 -7.39
N GLY A 104 -10.53 17.38 -6.13
CA GLY A 104 -11.33 17.02 -4.97
C GLY A 104 -11.68 15.54 -4.83
N CYS A 105 -11.28 14.67 -5.78
CA CYS A 105 -11.57 13.23 -5.74
C CYS A 105 -10.31 12.42 -5.42
N LEU A 106 -10.43 11.51 -4.46
CA LEU A 106 -9.41 10.49 -4.20
C LEU A 106 -9.32 9.57 -5.41
N ILE A 107 -8.14 9.46 -6.02
CA ILE A 107 -7.91 8.64 -7.20
C ILE A 107 -6.91 7.50 -6.97
N ARG A 108 -6.04 7.63 -5.96
CA ARG A 108 -4.99 6.63 -5.70
C ARG A 108 -4.54 6.67 -4.25
N LYS A 109 -4.21 5.49 -3.70
CA LYS A 109 -3.43 5.32 -2.47
C LYS A 109 -2.23 4.43 -2.75
N ASP A 110 -1.04 4.89 -2.41
CA ASP A 110 0.21 4.13 -2.49
C ASP A 110 0.64 3.70 -1.08
N PHE A 111 1.03 2.46 -0.92
CA PHE A 111 1.45 1.88 0.36
C PHE A 111 2.92 1.47 0.29
N TYR A 112 3.67 1.87 1.32
CA TYR A 112 5.12 1.73 1.36
C TYR A 112 5.60 0.93 2.56
N SER A 113 6.66 0.16 2.34
CA SER A 113 7.59 -0.30 3.37
C SER A 113 8.99 0.28 3.07
N TYR A 114 9.98 -0.52 2.75
CA TYR A 114 11.27 -0.02 2.22
C TYR A 114 11.17 0.36 0.72
N THR A 115 10.11 -0.08 0.05
CA THR A 115 9.72 0.33 -1.31
C THR A 115 8.20 0.36 -1.41
N LYS A 116 7.66 0.75 -2.56
CA LYS A 116 6.21 0.68 -2.81
C LYS A 116 5.76 -0.77 -2.87
N MET A 117 4.84 -1.15 -1.99
CA MET A 117 4.31 -2.51 -1.92
C MET A 117 3.16 -2.72 -2.90
N PHE A 118 2.17 -1.83 -2.84
CA PHE A 118 0.99 -1.88 -3.69
C PHE A 118 0.32 -0.52 -3.80
N THR A 119 -0.53 -0.38 -4.81
CA THR A 119 -1.35 0.80 -5.05
C THR A 119 -2.81 0.41 -5.14
N GLU A 120 -3.67 1.17 -4.49
CA GLU A 120 -5.12 1.14 -4.67
C GLU A 120 -5.55 2.24 -5.63
N TYR A 121 -6.38 1.88 -6.63
CA TYR A 121 -6.96 2.82 -7.58
C TYR A 121 -8.45 3.00 -7.32
N TYR A 122 -8.88 4.26 -7.34
CA TYR A 122 -10.24 4.67 -7.05
C TYR A 122 -10.85 5.43 -8.22
N THR A 123 -12.15 5.24 -8.41
CA THR A 123 -12.97 6.04 -9.32
C THR A 123 -14.10 6.71 -8.53
N PRO A 124 -14.44 7.97 -8.82
CA PRO A 124 -15.57 8.64 -8.17
C PRO A 124 -16.89 8.09 -8.75
N VAL A 125 -17.76 7.63 -7.85
CA VAL A 125 -19.16 7.25 -8.15
C VAL A 125 -20.03 7.90 -7.09
N ASP A 126 -21.02 8.70 -7.48
CA ASP A 126 -21.92 9.44 -6.58
C ASP A 126 -21.16 10.22 -5.48
N ASN A 127 -20.10 10.94 -5.86
CA ASN A 127 -19.21 11.68 -4.97
C ASN A 127 -18.50 10.86 -3.89
N LYS A 128 -18.41 9.53 -4.06
CA LYS A 128 -17.65 8.62 -3.21
C LYS A 128 -16.52 7.96 -4.00
N ALA A 129 -15.39 7.75 -3.33
CA ALA A 129 -14.27 7.02 -3.91
C ALA A 129 -14.57 5.51 -3.86
N HIS A 130 -14.67 4.87 -5.04
CA HIS A 130 -14.85 3.43 -5.17
C HIS A 130 -13.54 2.78 -5.59
N LEU A 131 -13.05 1.84 -4.77
CA LEU A 131 -11.91 1.01 -5.09
C LEU A 131 -12.29 0.04 -6.22
N TYR A 132 -11.49 0.03 -7.31
CA TYR A 132 -11.73 -0.89 -8.42
C TYR A 132 -10.54 -1.79 -8.73
N GLN A 133 -9.32 -1.44 -8.25
CA GLN A 133 -8.12 -2.21 -8.52
C GLN A 133 -7.08 -2.00 -7.41
N ARG A 134 -6.38 -3.09 -7.05
CA ARG A 134 -5.10 -3.06 -6.35
C ARG A 134 -4.01 -3.63 -7.24
N ARG A 135 -2.87 -2.97 -7.33
CA ARG A 135 -1.70 -3.43 -8.07
C ARG A 135 -0.56 -3.68 -7.12
N PHE A 136 -0.04 -4.89 -7.13
CA PHE A 136 1.06 -5.31 -6.28
C PHE A 136 2.37 -5.32 -7.08
N PHE A 137 3.43 -4.83 -6.44
CA PHE A 137 4.73 -4.63 -7.08
C PHE A 137 5.78 -5.57 -6.49
N ASN A 138 6.79 -5.84 -7.32
CA ASN A 138 8.07 -6.38 -6.91
C ASN A 138 9.00 -5.26 -6.43
N GLU A 139 10.13 -5.62 -5.83
CA GLU A 139 11.13 -4.70 -5.27
C GLU A 139 11.65 -3.69 -6.33
N ASP A 140 11.81 -4.13 -7.56
CA ASP A 140 12.26 -3.31 -8.69
C ASP A 140 11.15 -2.40 -9.29
N GLY A 141 9.95 -2.44 -8.72
CA GLY A 141 8.78 -1.68 -9.19
C GLY A 141 8.02 -2.34 -10.35
N SER A 142 8.44 -3.52 -10.82
CA SER A 142 7.67 -4.30 -11.79
C SER A 142 6.37 -4.80 -11.18
N ILE A 143 5.37 -5.05 -12.03
CA ILE A 143 4.06 -5.53 -11.60
C ILE A 143 4.13 -7.03 -11.30
N ALA A 144 3.83 -7.42 -10.06
CA ALA A 144 3.72 -8.82 -9.68
C ALA A 144 2.34 -9.40 -10.08
N TYR A 145 1.26 -8.75 -9.66
CA TYR A 145 -0.11 -9.13 -10.02
C TYR A 145 -1.09 -7.99 -9.71
N ASP A 146 -2.29 -8.09 -10.26
CA ASP A 146 -3.41 -7.18 -9.99
C ASP A 146 -4.56 -7.91 -9.28
N GLU A 147 -5.22 -7.24 -8.35
CA GLU A 147 -6.53 -7.58 -7.81
C GLU A 147 -7.56 -6.62 -8.40
N ILE A 148 -8.52 -7.13 -9.14
CA ILE A 148 -9.66 -6.36 -9.66
C ILE A 148 -10.82 -6.53 -8.67
N VAL A 149 -11.29 -5.42 -8.12
CA VAL A 149 -12.30 -5.39 -7.07
C VAL A 149 -13.64 -4.98 -7.65
N ASP A 150 -14.67 -5.82 -7.44
CA ASP A 150 -16.06 -5.53 -7.77
C ASP A 150 -16.94 -5.76 -6.54
N GLY A 151 -17.16 -4.70 -5.78
CA GLY A 151 -17.88 -4.77 -4.52
C GLY A 151 -17.18 -5.65 -3.49
N LYS A 152 -17.76 -6.83 -3.18
CA LYS A 152 -17.18 -7.81 -2.25
C LYS A 152 -16.35 -8.89 -2.95
N ASP A 153 -16.43 -8.95 -4.27
CA ASP A 153 -15.76 -9.95 -5.08
C ASP A 153 -14.43 -9.41 -5.61
N SER A 154 -13.48 -10.29 -5.81
CA SER A 154 -12.16 -9.96 -6.36
C SER A 154 -11.71 -11.02 -7.35
N VAL A 155 -11.08 -10.55 -8.42
CA VAL A 155 -10.38 -11.39 -9.40
C VAL A 155 -8.89 -11.06 -9.34
N PHE A 156 -8.04 -12.07 -9.24
CA PHE A 156 -6.58 -11.89 -9.17
C PHE A 156 -5.96 -12.26 -10.52
N ARG A 157 -5.26 -11.32 -11.11
CA ARG A 157 -4.64 -11.45 -12.43
C ARG A 157 -3.12 -11.49 -12.30
N PHE A 158 -2.54 -12.67 -12.53
CA PHE A 158 -1.11 -12.91 -12.64
C PHE A 158 -0.67 -12.89 -14.12
N PRO A 159 0.63 -12.80 -14.41
CA PRO A 159 1.14 -12.85 -15.78
C PRO A 159 0.73 -14.11 -16.57
N ASP A 160 0.58 -15.25 -15.89
CA ASP A 160 0.35 -16.57 -16.46
C ASP A 160 -1.01 -17.20 -16.13
N LYS A 161 -1.82 -16.57 -15.23
CA LYS A 161 -3.10 -17.11 -14.78
C LYS A 161 -4.05 -16.06 -14.25
N ILE A 162 -5.32 -16.43 -14.14
CA ILE A 162 -6.39 -15.66 -13.49
C ILE A 162 -7.02 -16.55 -12.42
N LEU A 163 -7.17 -16.01 -11.21
CA LEU A 163 -7.91 -16.63 -10.11
C LEU A 163 -9.21 -15.84 -9.90
N SER A 164 -10.33 -16.51 -9.96
CA SER A 164 -11.65 -15.88 -10.08
C SER A 164 -12.25 -15.44 -8.74
N SER A 165 -11.56 -15.73 -7.63
CA SER A 165 -12.07 -15.39 -6.29
C SER A 165 -10.95 -15.33 -5.26
N LYS A 166 -11.25 -14.72 -4.10
CA LYS A 166 -10.35 -14.74 -2.95
C LYS A 166 -10.12 -16.17 -2.44
N GLN A 167 -11.11 -17.04 -2.53
CA GLN A 167 -10.98 -18.44 -2.16
C GLN A 167 -9.95 -19.18 -3.04
N GLU A 168 -9.98 -18.96 -4.35
CA GLU A 168 -8.97 -19.50 -5.26
C GLU A 168 -7.58 -18.92 -4.99
N PHE A 169 -7.50 -17.63 -4.67
CA PHE A 169 -6.24 -16.98 -4.30
C PHE A 169 -5.63 -17.58 -3.03
N ILE A 170 -6.45 -17.82 -2.00
CA ILE A 170 -6.03 -18.52 -0.78
C ILE A 170 -5.61 -19.96 -1.08
N ALA A 171 -6.42 -20.69 -1.85
CA ALA A 171 -6.11 -22.08 -2.22
C ALA A 171 -4.82 -22.20 -3.03
N TYR A 172 -4.51 -21.20 -3.86
CA TYR A 172 -3.26 -21.15 -4.62
C TYR A 172 -2.03 -20.90 -3.73
N PHE A 173 -2.19 -20.20 -2.62
CA PHE A 173 -1.16 -20.02 -1.59
C PHE A 173 -0.90 -21.30 -0.79
N MET A 174 -1.94 -22.06 -0.46
CA MET A 174 -1.86 -23.28 0.38
C MET A 174 -1.30 -24.49 -0.34
#